data_4dadcae0df35fe713211c7ee4b5417c6
#
_entry.id   4dadcae0df35fe713211c7ee4b5417c6
#
_cell.length_a   1.000
_cell.length_b   1.000
_cell.length_c   1.000
_cell.angle_alpha   90.00
_cell.angle_beta   90.00
_cell.angle_gamma   90.00
#
_symmetry.space_group_name_H-M   'P 1'
#
loop_
_entity.id
_entity.type
_entity.pdbx_description
1 polymer ?
#
loop_
_entity_poly.entity_id
_entity_poly.type
_entity_poly.pdbx_seq_one_letter_code
_entity_poly.pdbx_strand_id
1 'polypeptide(L)'
;NAGTAPLETAYLREDVAAALLLADHVLVGAGWGVEYTSDPIAFQQENALAAIDAGATVVLGNHPHWVQAVEHVPADQRPAPALGQPPEASDALIAYSFGNFVFDQSWSVETTQGMAMELGFTANRLLGYRIRPVVIYGVPELHRGLYRPEFVDPATEGRPILDRIWDAQDRLPER
;
A
#
# COMPACT_ATOMS: atom_id res chain seq x y z
N ASN A 1 0.30 -26.64 -0.60
CA ASN A 1 -1.02 -26.32 -1.13
C ASN A 1 -0.92 -25.03 -1.95
N ALA A 2 -1.51 -25.01 -3.14
CA ALA A 2 -1.67 -23.79 -3.90
C ALA A 2 -2.63 -22.87 -3.14
N GLY A 3 -2.24 -21.62 -2.90
CA GLY A 3 -3.02 -20.64 -2.16
C GLY A 3 -2.20 -19.41 -1.86
N THR A 4 -2.81 -18.46 -1.15
CA THR A 4 -2.09 -17.29 -0.61
C THR A 4 -1.23 -17.70 0.58
N ALA A 5 -0.06 -17.08 0.74
CA ALA A 5 0.77 -17.25 1.92
C ALA A 5 0.02 -16.72 3.16
N PRO A 6 0.10 -17.41 4.31
CA PRO A 6 -0.46 -16.89 5.54
C PRO A 6 0.21 -15.56 5.92
N LEU A 7 -0.58 -14.57 6.30
CA LEU A 7 -0.05 -13.28 6.76
C LEU A 7 0.25 -13.36 8.26
N GLU A 8 1.31 -14.08 8.59
CA GLU A 8 1.86 -14.17 9.94
C GLU A 8 3.26 -13.58 9.93
N THR A 9 3.59 -12.77 10.93
CA THR A 9 4.85 -12.01 11.00
C THR A 9 6.08 -12.90 10.82
N ALA A 10 6.08 -14.14 11.33
CA ALA A 10 7.20 -15.06 11.20
C ALA A 10 7.43 -15.49 9.76
N TYR A 11 6.38 -15.96 9.07
CA TYR A 11 6.47 -16.36 7.66
C TYR A 11 6.77 -15.17 6.75
N LEU A 12 6.18 -14.01 7.03
CA LEU A 12 6.44 -12.80 6.29
C LEU A 12 7.93 -12.40 6.34
N ARG A 13 8.58 -12.50 7.49
CA ARG A 13 10.02 -12.24 7.65
C ARG A 13 10.86 -13.25 6.88
N GLU A 14 10.52 -14.53 6.93
CA GLU A 14 11.21 -15.59 6.20
C GLU A 14 11.08 -15.41 4.69
N ASP A 15 9.89 -15.12 4.19
CA ASP A 15 9.61 -14.90 2.76
C ASP A 15 10.35 -13.67 2.22
N VAL A 16 10.35 -12.55 2.95
CA VAL A 16 11.10 -11.34 2.57
C VAL A 16 12.59 -11.63 2.55
N ALA A 17 13.13 -12.31 3.57
CA ALA A 17 14.56 -12.66 3.62
C ALA A 17 14.96 -13.59 2.45
N ALA A 18 14.10 -14.54 2.10
CA ALA A 18 14.35 -15.43 0.96
C ALA A 18 14.29 -14.66 -0.38
N ALA A 19 13.37 -13.74 -0.55
CA ALA A 19 13.23 -12.92 -1.75
C ALA A 19 14.43 -11.99 -1.97
N LEU A 20 15.03 -11.45 -0.90
CA LEU A 20 16.22 -10.60 -0.96
C LEU A 20 17.47 -11.32 -1.47
N LEU A 21 17.50 -12.64 -1.44
CA LEU A 21 18.58 -13.41 -2.07
C LEU A 21 18.47 -13.43 -3.61
N LEU A 22 17.34 -13.03 -4.16
CA LEU A 22 17.00 -13.13 -5.57
C LEU A 22 16.76 -11.79 -6.26
N ALA A 23 16.58 -10.70 -5.50
CA ALA A 23 16.21 -9.39 -6.02
C ALA A 23 16.79 -8.24 -5.20
N ASP A 24 17.04 -7.12 -5.85
CA ASP A 24 17.54 -5.89 -5.22
C ASP A 24 16.43 -5.18 -4.40
N HIS A 25 15.18 -5.34 -4.81
CA HIS A 25 13.99 -4.79 -4.14
C HIS A 25 12.94 -5.86 -3.93
N VAL A 26 12.37 -5.88 -2.73
CA VAL A 26 11.23 -6.75 -2.40
C VAL A 26 9.99 -5.88 -2.17
N LEU A 27 8.94 -6.16 -2.93
CA LEU A 27 7.62 -5.55 -2.77
C LEU A 27 6.67 -6.62 -2.22
N VAL A 28 6.07 -6.34 -1.08
CA VAL A 28 5.11 -7.24 -0.40
C VAL A 28 3.69 -6.80 -0.73
N GLY A 29 2.89 -7.68 -1.33
CA GLY A 29 1.45 -7.50 -1.50
C GLY A 29 0.68 -8.16 -0.36
N ALA A 30 -0.19 -7.43 0.34
CA ALA A 30 -0.96 -7.92 1.48
C ALA A 30 -2.47 -7.68 1.34
N GLY A 31 -3.28 -8.72 1.57
CA GLY A 31 -4.72 -8.61 1.74
C GLY A 31 -5.06 -8.66 3.23
N TRP A 32 -5.48 -7.53 3.81
CA TRP A 32 -5.60 -7.37 5.26
C TRP A 32 -6.59 -6.31 5.71
N GLY A 33 -6.78 -6.18 7.02
CA GLY A 33 -7.53 -5.10 7.63
C GLY A 33 -9.03 -5.36 7.72
N VAL A 34 -9.77 -4.28 7.93
CA VAL A 34 -11.22 -4.29 8.06
C VAL A 34 -11.82 -3.52 6.89
N GLU A 35 -12.83 -4.11 6.25
CA GLU A 35 -13.53 -3.47 5.15
C GLU A 35 -14.16 -2.13 5.57
N TYR A 36 -14.12 -1.15 4.66
CA TYR A 36 -14.81 0.13 4.78
C TYR A 36 -14.32 1.00 5.94
N THR A 37 -13.01 0.93 6.20
CA THR A 37 -12.35 1.78 7.19
C THR A 37 -11.23 2.60 6.54
N SER A 38 -11.09 3.86 6.97
CA SER A 38 -10.02 4.76 6.49
C SER A 38 -8.70 4.58 7.24
N ASP A 39 -8.74 4.04 8.46
CA ASP A 39 -7.55 3.92 9.30
C ASP A 39 -7.04 2.48 9.34
N PRO A 40 -5.74 2.26 9.14
CA PRO A 40 -5.16 0.94 9.28
C PRO A 40 -5.17 0.49 10.75
N ILE A 41 -5.64 -0.74 11.00
CA ILE A 41 -5.64 -1.34 12.33
C ILE A 41 -4.23 -1.80 12.74
N ALA A 42 -4.02 -2.05 14.03
CA ALA A 42 -2.73 -2.46 14.59
C ALA A 42 -2.14 -3.68 13.86
N PHE A 43 -2.95 -4.67 13.51
CA PHE A 43 -2.52 -5.84 12.73
C PHE A 43 -1.86 -5.47 11.38
N GLN A 44 -2.43 -4.49 10.67
CA GLN A 44 -1.84 -4.01 9.40
C GLN A 44 -0.49 -3.32 9.67
N GLN A 45 -0.43 -2.46 10.67
CA GLN A 45 0.76 -1.71 11.04
C GLN A 45 1.89 -2.65 11.49
N GLU A 46 1.62 -3.59 12.37
CA GLU A 46 2.60 -4.56 12.87
C GLU A 46 3.19 -5.43 11.75
N ASN A 47 2.34 -5.94 10.84
CA ASN A 47 2.82 -6.77 9.72
C ASN A 47 3.55 -5.94 8.66
N ALA A 48 3.10 -4.72 8.36
CA ALA A 48 3.81 -3.82 7.46
C ALA A 48 5.23 -3.54 7.96
N LEU A 49 5.34 -3.17 9.25
CA LEU A 49 6.62 -2.91 9.88
C LEU A 49 7.52 -4.14 9.92
N ALA A 50 6.94 -5.31 10.22
CA ALA A 50 7.70 -6.56 10.20
C ALA A 50 8.29 -6.87 8.81
N ALA A 51 7.56 -6.57 7.73
CA ALA A 51 8.08 -6.70 6.37
C ALA A 51 9.22 -5.70 6.08
N ILE A 52 9.03 -4.42 6.46
CA ILE A 52 10.05 -3.38 6.31
C ILE A 52 11.31 -3.72 7.12
N ASP A 53 11.16 -4.16 8.36
CA ASP A 53 12.27 -4.59 9.23
C ASP A 53 13.01 -5.81 8.68
N ALA A 54 12.31 -6.69 7.97
CA ALA A 54 12.92 -7.83 7.28
C ALA A 54 13.66 -7.44 5.99
N GLY A 55 13.50 -6.20 5.52
CA GLY A 55 14.19 -5.66 4.35
C GLY A 55 13.30 -5.36 3.14
N ALA A 56 11.98 -5.51 3.23
CA ALA A 56 11.11 -5.09 2.15
C ALA A 56 11.28 -3.60 1.84
N THR A 57 11.25 -3.24 0.56
CA THR A 57 11.32 -1.85 0.12
C THR A 57 9.95 -1.19 0.10
N VAL A 58 8.92 -1.95 -0.25
CA VAL A 58 7.54 -1.44 -0.33
C VAL A 58 6.56 -2.50 0.16
N VAL A 59 5.55 -2.04 0.91
CA VAL A 59 4.38 -2.86 1.28
C VAL A 59 3.14 -2.28 0.64
N LEU A 60 2.39 -3.11 -0.08
CA LEU A 60 1.22 -2.76 -0.87
C LEU A 60 0.00 -3.49 -0.32
N GLY A 61 -0.83 -2.77 0.44
CA GLY A 61 -2.02 -3.32 1.06
C GLY A 61 -3.28 -3.19 0.22
N ASN A 62 -4.20 -4.13 0.42
CA ASN A 62 -5.54 -4.11 -0.17
C ASN A 62 -6.53 -4.79 0.77
N HIS A 63 -7.78 -4.90 0.40
CA HIS A 63 -8.93 -5.48 1.10
C HIS A 63 -9.86 -4.46 1.79
N PRO A 64 -9.43 -3.37 2.43
CA PRO A 64 -10.38 -2.42 3.04
C PRO A 64 -11.36 -1.76 2.08
N HIS A 65 -11.16 -1.83 0.78
CA HIS A 65 -11.96 -1.18 -0.28
C HIS A 65 -11.98 0.36 -0.23
N TRP A 66 -11.46 0.96 0.82
CA TRP A 66 -11.21 2.39 0.97
C TRP A 66 -9.72 2.66 0.93
N VAL A 67 -9.31 3.80 0.41
CA VAL A 67 -7.91 4.24 0.52
C VAL A 67 -7.57 4.46 1.98
N GLN A 68 -6.39 4.03 2.38
CA GLN A 68 -5.84 4.24 3.72
C GLN A 68 -4.52 4.99 3.65
N ALA A 69 -3.85 5.18 4.78
CA ALA A 69 -2.58 5.87 4.91
C ALA A 69 -1.51 5.36 3.93
N VAL A 70 -0.66 6.28 3.48
CA VAL A 70 0.60 5.98 2.79
C VAL A 70 1.73 6.51 3.65
N GLU A 71 2.53 5.63 4.20
CA GLU A 71 3.57 5.95 5.17
C GLU A 71 4.96 5.80 4.56
N HIS A 72 5.74 6.88 4.61
CA HIS A 72 7.16 6.87 4.25
C HIS A 72 7.98 6.51 5.49
N VAL A 73 8.84 5.51 5.37
CA VAL A 73 9.73 5.05 6.43
C VAL A 73 11.15 5.43 6.07
N PRO A 74 11.72 6.46 6.70
CA PRO A 74 13.09 6.88 6.46
C PRO A 74 14.10 5.79 6.78
N ALA A 75 15.22 5.79 6.08
CA ALA A 75 16.29 4.80 6.23
C ALA A 75 16.83 4.73 7.66
N ASP A 76 16.92 5.87 8.36
CA ASP A 76 17.41 5.98 9.73
C ASP A 76 16.44 5.44 10.80
N GLN A 77 15.18 5.21 10.41
CA GLN A 77 14.15 4.56 11.25
C GLN A 77 14.03 3.06 11.00
N ARG A 78 14.89 2.51 10.16
CA ARG A 78 14.91 1.08 9.84
C ARG A 78 16.03 0.38 10.62
N PRO A 79 15.87 -0.91 10.99
CA PRO A 79 16.96 -1.70 11.54
C PRO A 79 18.15 -1.74 10.59
N ALA A 80 19.35 -1.89 11.15
CA ALA A 80 20.55 -2.08 10.33
C ALA A 80 20.38 -3.28 9.40
N PRO A 81 20.82 -3.19 8.13
CA PRO A 81 20.69 -4.28 7.17
C PRO A 81 21.29 -5.58 7.70
N ALA A 82 20.58 -6.69 7.51
CA ALA A 82 21.10 -8.00 7.83
C ALA A 82 22.26 -8.39 6.89
N LEU A 83 23.03 -9.38 7.30
CA LEU A 83 24.16 -9.89 6.49
C LEU A 83 23.64 -10.31 5.10
N GLY A 84 24.22 -9.73 4.05
CA GLY A 84 23.81 -10.01 2.65
C GLY A 84 22.84 -8.98 2.06
N GLN A 85 22.36 -8.04 2.84
CA GLN A 85 21.59 -6.87 2.35
C GLN A 85 22.52 -5.75 1.87
N PRO A 86 22.05 -4.81 1.02
CA PRO A 86 22.80 -3.64 0.65
C PRO A 86 23.34 -2.90 1.89
N PRO A 87 24.56 -2.38 1.85
CA PRO A 87 25.21 -1.78 3.03
C PRO A 87 24.55 -0.48 3.51
N GLU A 88 23.70 0.12 2.70
CA GLU A 88 22.96 1.33 3.06
C GLU A 88 21.47 1.01 3.16
N ALA A 89 20.87 1.28 4.31
CA ALA A 89 19.43 1.26 4.43
C ALA A 89 18.84 2.29 3.45
N SER A 90 17.88 1.88 2.63
CA SER A 90 17.09 2.81 1.81
C SER A 90 15.78 3.13 2.50
N ASP A 91 15.19 4.25 2.13
CA ASP A 91 13.81 4.56 2.52
C ASP A 91 12.89 3.42 2.06
N ALA A 92 11.80 3.24 2.80
CA ALA A 92 10.76 2.29 2.46
C ALA A 92 9.38 2.97 2.44
N LEU A 93 8.40 2.29 1.87
CA LEU A 93 7.06 2.81 1.71
C LEU A 93 6.03 1.76 2.10
N ILE A 94 5.00 2.20 2.83
CA ILE A 94 3.84 1.37 3.14
C ILE A 94 2.60 2.08 2.61
N ALA A 95 1.87 1.44 1.69
CA ALA A 95 0.53 1.83 1.30
C ALA A 95 -0.46 0.84 1.93
N TYR A 96 -1.19 1.26 2.95
CA TYR A 96 -2.04 0.35 3.74
C TYR A 96 -3.27 -0.16 2.99
N SER A 97 -3.83 0.64 2.09
CA SER A 97 -4.87 0.20 1.16
C SER A 97 -4.96 1.13 -0.05
N PHE A 98 -5.02 0.53 -1.24
CA PHE A 98 -5.20 1.26 -2.50
C PHE A 98 -6.66 1.65 -2.78
N GLY A 99 -7.63 1.17 -1.99
CA GLY A 99 -9.04 1.27 -2.34
C GLY A 99 -9.39 0.38 -3.54
N ASN A 100 -10.48 0.69 -4.21
CA ASN A 100 -10.94 -0.04 -5.40
C ASN A 100 -10.32 0.54 -6.69
N PHE A 101 -10.22 -0.29 -7.75
CA PHE A 101 -9.77 0.14 -9.07
C PHE A 101 -10.76 -0.26 -10.17
N VAL A 102 -10.94 -1.55 -10.42
CA VAL A 102 -11.99 -2.08 -11.31
C VAL A 102 -12.91 -2.93 -10.44
N PHE A 103 -13.95 -2.33 -9.91
CA PHE A 103 -14.81 -2.99 -8.93
C PHE A 103 -16.24 -2.43 -9.00
N ASP A 104 -17.23 -3.26 -8.67
CA ASP A 104 -18.65 -2.95 -8.80
C ASP A 104 -19.32 -2.46 -7.50
N GLN A 105 -18.52 -2.01 -6.53
CA GLN A 105 -19.02 -1.41 -5.30
C GLN A 105 -19.25 0.09 -5.47
N SER A 106 -20.48 0.49 -5.72
CA SER A 106 -20.87 1.89 -5.94
C SER A 106 -21.81 2.46 -4.87
N TRP A 107 -21.91 1.80 -3.72
CA TRP A 107 -22.86 2.16 -2.67
C TRP A 107 -22.32 3.24 -1.69
N SER A 108 -21.08 3.60 -1.75
CA SER A 108 -20.52 4.77 -1.07
C SER A 108 -19.52 5.50 -1.97
N VAL A 109 -19.25 6.76 -1.67
CA VAL A 109 -18.25 7.56 -2.40
C VAL A 109 -16.86 6.93 -2.25
N GLU A 110 -16.54 6.45 -1.08
CA GLU A 110 -15.22 5.87 -0.77
C GLU A 110 -14.96 4.58 -1.56
N THR A 111 -15.99 3.76 -1.78
CA THR A 111 -15.85 2.53 -2.58
C THR A 111 -15.75 2.78 -4.08
N THR A 112 -16.11 4.00 -4.54
CA THR A 112 -15.86 4.43 -5.92
C THR A 112 -14.52 5.14 -6.09
N GLN A 113 -13.69 5.17 -5.05
CA GLN A 113 -12.42 5.86 -5.03
C GLN A 113 -11.27 4.90 -4.76
N GLY A 114 -10.14 5.17 -5.38
CA GLY A 114 -8.92 4.42 -5.20
C GLY A 114 -7.70 5.25 -5.56
N MET A 115 -6.56 4.59 -5.56
CA MET A 115 -5.32 5.19 -6.03
C MET A 115 -4.50 4.21 -6.86
N ALA A 116 -3.64 4.74 -7.72
CA ALA A 116 -2.49 4.03 -8.26
C ALA A 116 -1.22 4.72 -7.75
N MET A 117 -0.10 4.00 -7.77
CA MET A 117 1.17 4.52 -7.32
C MET A 117 2.24 4.29 -8.39
N GLU A 118 2.97 5.36 -8.71
CA GLU A 118 4.19 5.28 -9.50
C GLU A 118 5.37 5.24 -8.54
N LEU A 119 6.26 4.26 -8.72
CA LEU A 119 7.44 4.06 -7.89
C LEU A 119 8.69 4.19 -8.73
N GLY A 120 9.67 4.97 -8.28
CA GLY A 120 10.97 5.11 -8.91
C GLY A 120 12.05 4.41 -8.10
N PHE A 121 12.87 3.58 -8.76
CA PHE A 121 13.97 2.85 -8.14
C PHE A 121 15.29 3.07 -8.86
N THR A 122 16.39 2.99 -8.11
CA THR A 122 17.70 2.58 -8.64
C THR A 122 17.95 1.13 -8.20
N ALA A 123 19.07 0.54 -8.60
CA ALA A 123 19.43 -0.80 -8.10
C ALA A 123 19.46 -0.92 -6.57
N ASN A 124 19.72 0.18 -5.86
CA ASN A 124 20.02 0.13 -4.43
C ASN A 124 18.98 0.83 -3.54
N ARG A 125 18.07 1.63 -4.10
CA ARG A 125 17.13 2.43 -3.28
C ARG A 125 15.86 2.82 -4.00
N LEU A 126 14.81 3.04 -3.23
CA LEU A 126 13.62 3.78 -3.63
C LEU A 126 14.01 5.27 -3.79
N LEU A 127 13.72 5.85 -4.96
CA LEU A 127 13.96 7.27 -5.27
C LEU A 127 12.80 8.16 -4.85
N GLY A 128 11.59 7.60 -4.84
CA GLY A 128 10.38 8.32 -4.50
C GLY A 128 9.14 7.65 -5.10
N TYR A 129 8.02 8.26 -4.82
CA TYR A 129 6.71 7.79 -5.28
C TYR A 129 5.80 8.95 -5.67
N ARG A 130 4.78 8.64 -6.46
CA ARG A 130 3.68 9.54 -6.80
C ARG A 130 2.36 8.81 -6.65
N ILE A 131 1.45 9.38 -5.88
CA ILE A 131 0.06 8.91 -5.79
C ILE A 131 -0.74 9.52 -6.94
N ARG A 132 -1.49 8.68 -7.63
CA ARG A 132 -2.45 9.07 -8.67
C ARG A 132 -3.86 8.69 -8.21
N PRO A 133 -4.67 9.65 -7.79
CA PRO A 133 -6.05 9.37 -7.37
C PRO A 133 -6.88 8.87 -8.55
N VAL A 134 -7.80 7.96 -8.24
CA VAL A 134 -8.66 7.28 -9.20
C VAL A 134 -10.12 7.38 -8.72
N VAL A 135 -11.02 7.69 -9.66
CA VAL A 135 -12.46 7.58 -9.45
C VAL A 135 -13.02 6.53 -10.39
N ILE A 136 -13.88 5.67 -9.87
CA ILE A 136 -14.57 4.64 -10.63
C ILE A 136 -15.94 5.17 -11.01
N TYR A 137 -16.11 5.47 -12.30
CA TYR A 137 -17.40 5.88 -12.84
C TYR A 137 -18.21 4.65 -13.23
N GLY A 138 -19.41 4.54 -12.71
CA GLY A 138 -20.36 3.50 -13.08
C GLY A 138 -21.65 4.10 -13.64
N VAL A 139 -22.36 3.37 -14.49
CA VAL A 139 -23.73 3.70 -14.90
C VAL A 139 -24.66 2.65 -14.30
N PRO A 140 -25.10 2.81 -13.03
CA PRO A 140 -25.96 1.84 -12.34
C PRO A 140 -27.24 1.55 -13.10
N GLU A 141 -27.76 2.56 -13.81
CA GLU A 141 -29.05 2.51 -14.50
C GLU A 141 -29.08 1.60 -15.73
N LEU A 142 -27.93 1.25 -16.29
CA LEU A 142 -27.84 0.40 -17.47
C LEU A 142 -27.63 -1.09 -17.15
N HIS A 143 -27.54 -1.49 -15.88
CA HIS A 143 -27.24 -2.88 -15.42
C HIS A 143 -26.08 -3.58 -16.19
N ARG A 144 -25.31 -2.81 -16.93
CA ARG A 144 -24.18 -3.26 -17.73
C ARG A 144 -22.90 -2.70 -17.14
N GLY A 145 -22.72 -2.83 -15.85
CA GLY A 145 -21.52 -2.57 -15.07
C GLY A 145 -20.28 -2.10 -15.84
N LEU A 146 -20.35 -0.91 -16.46
CA LEU A 146 -19.19 -0.27 -17.04
C LEU A 146 -18.49 0.51 -15.92
N TYR A 147 -17.94 -0.23 -14.96
CA TYR A 147 -17.11 0.35 -13.91
C TYR A 147 -15.78 0.75 -14.52
N ARG A 148 -15.65 2.04 -14.82
CA ARG A 148 -14.50 2.61 -15.51
C ARG A 148 -13.65 3.42 -14.54
N PRO A 149 -12.47 2.94 -14.13
CA PRO A 149 -11.54 3.74 -13.36
C PRO A 149 -10.89 4.81 -14.25
N GLU A 150 -10.85 6.03 -13.76
CA GLU A 150 -10.16 7.15 -14.41
C GLU A 150 -9.23 7.83 -13.40
N PHE A 151 -8.05 8.22 -13.90
CA PHE A 151 -7.18 9.11 -13.15
C PHE A 151 -7.78 10.51 -13.14
N VAL A 152 -7.89 11.08 -11.97
CA VAL A 152 -8.46 12.41 -11.76
C VAL A 152 -7.41 13.42 -11.31
N ASP A 153 -7.68 14.70 -11.53
CA ASP A 153 -6.78 15.77 -11.12
C ASP A 153 -6.65 15.80 -9.59
N PRO A 154 -5.43 15.64 -9.04
CA PRO A 154 -5.18 15.64 -7.61
C PRO A 154 -5.52 16.96 -6.91
N ALA A 155 -5.57 18.08 -7.63
CA ALA A 155 -5.89 19.38 -7.07
C ALA A 155 -7.40 19.65 -6.96
N THR A 156 -8.22 18.91 -7.67
CA THR A 156 -9.67 19.08 -7.74
C THR A 156 -10.41 17.82 -7.32
N GLU A 157 -10.82 16.99 -8.24
CA GLU A 157 -11.63 15.79 -7.99
C GLU A 157 -10.89 14.72 -7.17
N GLY A 158 -9.56 14.64 -7.33
CA GLY A 158 -8.72 13.73 -6.55
C GLY A 158 -8.37 14.24 -5.15
N ARG A 159 -8.64 15.49 -4.83
CA ARG A 159 -8.27 16.11 -3.55
C ARG A 159 -8.89 15.40 -2.35
N PRO A 160 -10.19 15.05 -2.33
CA PRO A 160 -10.78 14.32 -1.20
C PRO A 160 -10.17 12.93 -0.98
N ILE A 161 -9.67 12.29 -2.03
CA ILE A 161 -8.98 11.00 -1.94
C ILE A 161 -7.62 11.17 -1.25
N LEU A 162 -6.86 12.18 -1.66
CA LEU A 162 -5.57 12.51 -1.06
C LEU A 162 -5.70 12.98 0.38
N ASP A 163 -6.69 13.82 0.68
CA ASP A 163 -6.96 14.29 2.05
C ASP A 163 -7.25 13.11 2.98
N ARG A 164 -8.04 12.11 2.54
CA ARG A 164 -8.28 10.88 3.33
C ARG A 164 -7.00 10.11 3.61
N ILE A 165 -6.10 10.00 2.63
CA ILE A 165 -4.80 9.33 2.81
C ILE A 165 -3.95 10.07 3.83
N TRP A 166 -3.85 11.40 3.74
CA TRP A 166 -3.05 12.23 4.64
C TRP A 166 -3.65 12.28 6.05
N ASP A 167 -4.96 12.45 6.16
CA ASP A 167 -5.65 12.40 7.45
C ASP A 167 -5.43 11.06 8.17
N ALA A 168 -5.44 9.95 7.44
CA ALA A 168 -5.14 8.63 7.98
C ALA A 168 -3.65 8.49 8.37
N GLN A 169 -2.75 9.08 7.59
CA GLN A 169 -1.32 9.11 7.90
C GLN A 169 -1.03 9.91 9.18
N ASP A 170 -1.66 11.06 9.35
CA ASP A 170 -1.50 11.92 10.54
C ASP A 170 -2.00 11.25 11.83
N ARG A 171 -2.86 10.22 11.70
CA ARG A 171 -3.35 9.42 12.85
C ARG A 171 -2.53 8.16 13.13
N LEU A 172 -1.51 7.87 12.31
CA LEU A 172 -0.59 6.78 12.64
C LEU A 172 0.18 7.10 13.92
N PRO A 173 0.53 6.09 14.74
CA PRO A 173 1.33 6.31 15.94
C PRO A 173 2.71 6.82 15.57
N GLU A 174 3.24 7.75 16.37
CA GLU A 174 4.63 8.19 16.28
C GLU A 174 5.59 7.01 16.53
N ARG A 175 6.67 6.95 15.79
CA ARG A 175 7.73 5.94 15.90
C ARG A 175 8.90 6.44 16.72
#